data_1c717b2166cf26e78b3616ec90291b3d
#
_entry.id   1c717b2166cf26e78b3616ec90291b3d
#
_cell.length_a   1.000
_cell.length_b   1.000
_cell.length_c   1.000
_cell.angle_alpha   90.00
_cell.angle_beta   90.00
_cell.angle_gamma   90.00
#
_symmetry.space_group_name_H-M   'P 1'
#
loop_
_entity.id
_entity.type
_entity.pdbx_description
1 polymer ?
#
loop_
_entity_poly.entity_id
_entity_poly.type
_entity_poly.pdbx_seq_one_letter_code
_entity_poly.pdbx_strand_id
1 'polypeptide(L)'
;MLKEAVAYYHELLEDHDLAVESFRVLQEGHEKNRLIFGGRPLSPYLRPHFITAENWSMVQDKCRLIWSALQKVKDAAVLDDELLDELGVTEIEKDLVKIDPGYKQVSPTARLDSFLTGEAYSFVELNGESPAGIAYSDSATEIFRSLPVMQKFEERYALESLEGRPKMLEVLLTCWDEFCGGKAERKPLIAIVDLKGLPTQKEFELFRDYFQSQGCDAVICSPEELEFDGGKLYLGSVAIDVVYKRLLVNEYLPIMNKAPALLDAYRAGAICMVNSFRGKLVHKKAIFAVLTSECYSHLFDKTEIDAINAHIPWTRKFREEKTRRADTPVRMSAEHERFFAATGDADRSVRSPGEIELVEWTRTNSHKLVLKPNDDYGGHGIYIGWNSTAEEWEAAIETALANGDYLVQER
;
A
#
# COMPACT_ATOMS: atom_id res chain seq x y z
N MET A 1 -8.02 2.90 28.26
CA MET A 1 -7.78 4.23 27.66
C MET A 1 -8.55 4.46 26.35
N LEU A 2 -8.28 3.73 25.21
CA LEU A 2 -8.96 4.00 23.92
C LEU A 2 -10.48 3.85 23.99
N LYS A 3 -11.00 2.77 24.59
CA LYS A 3 -12.44 2.56 24.75
C LYS A 3 -13.13 3.68 25.54
N GLU A 4 -12.49 4.19 26.57
CA GLU A 4 -13.00 5.31 27.38
C GLU A 4 -12.98 6.61 26.60
N ALA A 5 -11.91 6.88 25.84
CA ALA A 5 -11.81 8.05 24.98
C ALA A 5 -12.91 8.06 23.90
N VAL A 6 -13.13 6.89 23.25
CA VAL A 6 -14.20 6.73 22.26
C VAL A 6 -15.58 6.90 22.90
N ALA A 7 -15.80 6.34 24.10
CA ALA A 7 -17.07 6.51 24.83
C ALA A 7 -17.33 7.99 25.17
N TYR A 8 -16.31 8.69 25.67
CA TYR A 8 -16.41 10.12 25.96
C TYR A 8 -16.68 10.96 24.70
N TYR A 9 -16.04 10.62 23.58
CA TYR A 9 -16.33 11.30 22.31
C TYR A 9 -17.79 11.13 21.88
N HIS A 10 -18.36 9.93 22.06
CA HIS A 10 -19.78 9.68 21.79
C HIS A 10 -20.71 10.40 22.79
N GLU A 11 -20.34 10.48 24.09
CA GLU A 11 -21.07 11.25 25.10
C GLU A 11 -21.15 12.74 24.70
N LEU A 12 -20.06 13.33 24.21
CA LEU A 12 -20.07 14.70 23.70
C LEU A 12 -21.04 14.89 22.52
N LEU A 13 -21.20 13.88 21.67
CA LEU A 13 -22.13 13.92 20.52
C LEU A 13 -23.60 13.72 20.93
N GLU A 14 -23.93 13.40 22.18
CA GLU A 14 -25.30 13.39 22.71
C GLU A 14 -25.85 14.82 22.86
N ASP A 15 -24.97 15.83 22.99
CA ASP A 15 -25.34 17.24 22.85
C ASP A 15 -25.71 17.53 21.39
N HIS A 16 -27.02 17.67 21.13
CA HIS A 16 -27.58 17.83 19.78
C HIS A 16 -27.01 19.04 19.05
N ASP A 17 -26.88 20.19 19.73
CA ASP A 17 -26.42 21.43 19.10
C ASP A 17 -24.92 21.31 18.72
N LEU A 18 -24.13 20.70 19.59
CA LEU A 18 -22.72 20.40 19.32
C LEU A 18 -22.56 19.42 18.15
N ALA A 19 -23.39 18.38 18.07
CA ALA A 19 -23.35 17.39 16.99
C ALA A 19 -23.73 18.03 15.64
N VAL A 20 -24.80 18.84 15.60
CA VAL A 20 -25.27 19.53 14.39
C VAL A 20 -24.23 20.52 13.89
N GLU A 21 -23.66 21.33 14.77
CA GLU A 21 -22.62 22.28 14.38
C GLU A 21 -21.34 21.58 13.91
N SER A 22 -20.92 20.52 14.58
CA SER A 22 -19.79 19.71 14.14
C SER A 22 -20.03 19.08 12.78
N PHE A 23 -21.24 18.61 12.49
CA PHE A 23 -21.58 18.04 11.19
C PHE A 23 -21.58 19.11 10.08
N ARG A 24 -22.08 20.32 10.38
CA ARG A 24 -22.03 21.45 9.45
C ARG A 24 -20.57 21.79 9.08
N VAL A 25 -19.69 21.91 10.08
CA VAL A 25 -18.26 22.21 9.87
C VAL A 25 -17.58 21.07 9.06
N LEU A 26 -17.92 19.79 9.34
CA LEU A 26 -17.40 18.65 8.59
C LEU A 26 -17.81 18.72 7.12
N GLN A 27 -19.10 18.99 6.82
CA GLN A 27 -19.58 19.09 5.44
C GLN A 27 -18.91 20.26 4.70
N GLU A 28 -18.89 21.45 5.29
CA GLU A 28 -18.23 22.63 4.69
C GLU A 28 -16.72 22.37 4.45
N GLY A 29 -16.07 21.69 5.40
CA GLY A 29 -14.68 21.28 5.26
C GLY A 29 -14.45 20.31 4.08
N HIS A 30 -15.30 19.33 3.91
CA HIS A 30 -15.23 18.41 2.76
C HIS A 30 -15.43 19.13 1.43
N GLU A 31 -16.42 20.01 1.33
CA GLU A 31 -16.70 20.78 0.13
C GLU A 31 -15.53 21.73 -0.23
N LYS A 32 -15.06 22.49 0.75
CA LYS A 32 -13.96 23.44 0.60
C LYS A 32 -12.65 22.76 0.16
N ASN A 33 -12.31 21.63 0.77
CA ASN A 33 -11.09 20.88 0.48
C ASN A 33 -11.28 19.82 -0.61
N ARG A 34 -12.50 19.72 -1.17
CA ARG A 34 -12.84 18.76 -2.24
C ARG A 34 -12.49 17.32 -1.87
N LEU A 35 -12.70 16.95 -0.59
CA LEU A 35 -12.50 15.59 -0.09
C LEU A 35 -13.67 14.68 -0.48
N ILE A 36 -13.86 14.55 -1.78
CA ILE A 36 -14.91 13.76 -2.41
C ILE A 36 -14.25 12.76 -3.34
N PHE A 37 -14.57 11.49 -3.19
CA PHE A 37 -14.11 10.42 -4.08
C PHE A 37 -15.32 9.63 -4.59
N GLY A 38 -15.42 9.45 -5.90
CA GLY A 38 -16.56 8.76 -6.50
C GLY A 38 -17.93 9.37 -6.16
N GLY A 39 -18.01 10.69 -5.96
CA GLY A 39 -19.23 11.40 -5.61
C GLY A 39 -19.66 11.31 -4.13
N ARG A 40 -18.80 10.78 -3.27
CA ARG A 40 -19.06 10.63 -1.82
C ARG A 40 -17.97 11.32 -1.00
N PRO A 41 -18.33 11.94 0.16
CA PRO A 41 -17.33 12.41 1.12
C PRO A 41 -16.42 11.27 1.57
N LEU A 42 -15.11 11.52 1.63
CA LEU A 42 -14.11 10.53 2.05
C LEU A 42 -14.30 10.07 3.50
N SER A 43 -14.81 10.95 4.36
CA SER A 43 -15.00 10.67 5.79
C SER A 43 -16.32 11.25 6.28
N PRO A 44 -17.47 10.59 6.02
CA PRO A 44 -18.79 11.15 6.29
C PRO A 44 -19.21 11.09 7.77
N TYR A 45 -18.43 10.46 8.64
CA TYR A 45 -18.74 10.27 10.05
C TYR A 45 -18.04 11.31 10.92
N LEU A 46 -18.72 11.74 12.01
CA LEU A 46 -18.17 12.75 12.93
C LEU A 46 -16.97 12.25 13.75
N ARG A 47 -16.86 10.94 13.98
CA ARG A 47 -15.77 10.38 14.76
C ARG A 47 -14.64 9.89 13.85
N PRO A 48 -13.41 10.43 13.99
CA PRO A 48 -12.24 9.88 13.31
C PRO A 48 -11.82 8.55 13.91
N HIS A 49 -10.90 7.86 13.25
CA HIS A 49 -10.24 6.70 13.81
C HIS A 49 -9.14 7.15 14.79
N PHE A 50 -9.32 6.82 16.07
CA PHE A 50 -8.31 7.07 17.10
C PHE A 50 -7.40 5.86 17.26
N ILE A 51 -6.11 6.10 17.43
CA ILE A 51 -5.10 5.10 17.80
C ILE A 51 -4.33 5.61 19.02
N THR A 52 -3.99 4.72 19.95
CA THR A 52 -3.15 5.09 21.08
C THR A 52 -1.69 5.22 20.66
N ALA A 53 -0.91 6.05 21.38
CA ALA A 53 0.53 6.16 21.12
C ALA A 53 1.26 4.81 21.21
N GLU A 54 0.83 3.94 22.14
CA GLU A 54 1.37 2.58 22.31
C GLU A 54 1.10 1.71 21.06
N ASN A 55 -0.17 1.67 20.60
CA ASN A 55 -0.53 0.92 19.39
C ASN A 55 0.17 1.50 18.16
N TRP A 56 0.31 2.83 18.08
CA TRP A 56 1.03 3.46 16.98
C TRP A 56 2.51 3.08 16.97
N SER A 57 3.17 3.09 18.12
CA SER A 57 4.56 2.63 18.24
C SER A 57 4.71 1.16 17.83
N MET A 58 3.80 0.30 18.27
CA MET A 58 3.78 -1.12 17.86
C MET A 58 3.61 -1.26 16.34
N VAL A 59 2.67 -0.54 15.72
CA VAL A 59 2.47 -0.53 14.26
C VAL A 59 3.74 -0.12 13.52
N GLN A 60 4.39 0.98 13.98
CA GLN A 60 5.64 1.44 13.37
C GLN A 60 6.76 0.37 13.45
N ASP A 61 6.90 -0.31 14.58
CA ASP A 61 7.93 -1.34 14.75
C ASP A 61 7.68 -2.54 13.83
N LYS A 62 6.42 -3.00 13.73
CA LYS A 62 6.06 -4.08 12.81
C LYS A 62 6.25 -3.69 11.35
N CYS A 63 5.83 -2.47 10.97
CA CYS A 63 6.08 -1.96 9.62
C CYS A 63 7.56 -1.92 9.28
N ARG A 64 8.45 -1.50 10.20
CA ARG A 64 9.90 -1.49 9.96
C ARG A 64 10.46 -2.89 9.70
N LEU A 65 10.05 -3.90 10.47
CA LEU A 65 10.53 -5.28 10.30
C LEU A 65 10.07 -5.86 8.96
N ILE A 66 8.80 -5.72 8.63
CA ILE A 66 8.28 -6.19 7.34
C ILE A 66 8.92 -5.42 6.19
N TRP A 67 9.12 -4.10 6.33
CA TRP A 67 9.81 -3.30 5.31
C TRP A 67 11.26 -3.74 5.08
N SER A 68 11.99 -4.09 6.15
CA SER A 68 13.32 -4.66 6.05
C SER A 68 13.33 -5.96 5.24
N ALA A 69 12.39 -6.87 5.52
CA ALA A 69 12.24 -8.11 4.77
C ALA A 69 11.92 -7.86 3.28
N LEU A 70 11.02 -6.90 2.98
CA LEU A 70 10.68 -6.50 1.60
C LEU A 70 11.88 -5.96 0.83
N GLN A 71 12.76 -5.18 1.47
CA GLN A 71 13.99 -4.70 0.86
C GLN A 71 14.94 -5.85 0.49
N LYS A 72 15.07 -6.85 1.35
CA LYS A 72 15.88 -8.05 1.08
C LYS A 72 15.33 -8.87 -0.10
N VAL A 73 14.01 -9.03 -0.18
CA VAL A 73 13.37 -9.67 -1.35
C VAL A 73 13.67 -8.89 -2.63
N LYS A 74 13.56 -7.55 -2.62
CA LYS A 74 13.91 -6.73 -3.78
C LYS A 74 15.37 -6.92 -4.18
N ASP A 75 16.31 -6.90 -3.22
CA ASP A 75 17.73 -7.06 -3.51
C ASP A 75 18.05 -8.44 -4.12
N ALA A 76 17.37 -9.49 -3.70
CA ALA A 76 17.44 -10.81 -4.29
C ALA A 76 16.78 -10.86 -5.69
N ALA A 77 15.56 -10.36 -5.81
CA ALA A 77 14.75 -10.47 -7.02
C ALA A 77 15.34 -9.75 -8.24
N VAL A 78 16.01 -8.61 -8.07
CA VAL A 78 16.65 -7.91 -9.20
C VAL A 78 17.81 -8.69 -9.81
N LEU A 79 18.33 -9.72 -9.12
CA LEU A 79 19.43 -10.58 -9.52
C LEU A 79 18.98 -12.01 -9.89
N ASP A 80 17.71 -12.36 -9.67
CA ASP A 80 17.18 -13.71 -9.77
C ASP A 80 15.86 -13.72 -10.57
N ASP A 81 15.92 -14.20 -11.81
CA ASP A 81 14.77 -14.28 -12.70
C ASP A 81 13.72 -15.30 -12.21
N GLU A 82 14.13 -16.37 -11.51
CA GLU A 82 13.18 -17.34 -10.93
C GLU A 82 12.35 -16.70 -9.82
N LEU A 83 12.97 -15.84 -8.99
CA LEU A 83 12.24 -15.07 -7.98
C LEU A 83 11.34 -14.01 -8.60
N LEU A 84 11.74 -13.37 -9.71
CA LEU A 84 10.86 -12.47 -10.47
C LEU A 84 9.64 -13.23 -11.04
N ASP A 85 9.82 -14.46 -11.54
CA ASP A 85 8.73 -15.32 -12.01
C ASP A 85 7.79 -15.73 -10.86
N GLU A 86 8.35 -16.02 -9.69
CA GLU A 86 7.55 -16.31 -8.50
C GLU A 86 6.72 -15.10 -8.05
N LEU A 87 7.25 -13.90 -8.15
CA LEU A 87 6.49 -12.67 -7.93
C LEU A 87 5.44 -12.39 -9.02
N GLY A 88 5.47 -13.10 -10.15
CA GLY A 88 4.57 -12.87 -11.28
C GLY A 88 4.93 -11.64 -12.11
N VAL A 89 6.22 -11.30 -12.15
CA VAL A 89 6.74 -10.17 -12.95
C VAL A 89 6.83 -10.60 -14.41
N THR A 90 6.17 -9.86 -15.30
CA THR A 90 6.19 -10.15 -16.74
C THR A 90 7.55 -9.79 -17.38
N GLU A 91 7.88 -10.34 -18.57
CA GLU A 91 9.17 -10.08 -19.23
C GLU A 91 9.45 -8.58 -19.43
N ILE A 92 8.42 -7.82 -19.83
CA ILE A 92 8.58 -6.37 -19.98
C ILE A 92 8.81 -5.66 -18.63
N GLU A 93 8.16 -6.12 -17.57
CA GLU A 93 8.36 -5.59 -16.21
C GLU A 93 9.75 -5.97 -15.68
N LYS A 94 10.28 -7.17 -16.00
CA LYS A 94 11.65 -7.57 -15.63
C LYS A 94 12.69 -6.59 -16.14
N ASP A 95 12.56 -6.16 -17.40
CA ASP A 95 13.45 -5.15 -17.97
C ASP A 95 13.39 -3.82 -17.22
N LEU A 96 12.19 -3.42 -16.77
CA LEU A 96 11.98 -2.15 -16.07
C LEU A 96 12.49 -2.19 -14.63
N VAL A 97 12.23 -3.26 -13.87
CA VAL A 97 12.62 -3.35 -12.45
C VAL A 97 14.12 -3.52 -12.26
N LYS A 98 14.83 -4.02 -13.30
CA LYS A 98 16.30 -4.15 -13.29
C LYS A 98 17.02 -2.81 -13.46
N ILE A 99 16.36 -1.77 -13.98
CA ILE A 99 16.96 -0.43 -14.08
C ILE A 99 17.20 0.13 -12.67
N ASP A 100 18.43 0.63 -12.43
CA ASP A 100 18.75 1.26 -11.15
C ASP A 100 18.11 2.65 -11.06
N PRO A 101 17.27 2.93 -10.04
CA PRO A 101 16.65 4.24 -9.87
C PRO A 101 17.59 5.31 -9.28
N GLY A 102 18.81 4.96 -8.91
CA GLY A 102 19.75 5.86 -8.24
C GLY A 102 19.49 6.09 -6.75
N TYR A 103 18.58 5.34 -6.13
CA TYR A 103 18.30 5.35 -4.70
C TYR A 103 17.98 3.93 -4.18
N LYS A 104 18.09 3.73 -2.86
CA LYS A 104 18.10 2.38 -2.25
C LYS A 104 16.73 1.75 -2.03
N GLN A 105 15.73 2.55 -1.63
CA GLN A 105 14.43 2.05 -1.24
C GLN A 105 13.67 1.43 -2.41
N VAL A 106 13.04 0.25 -2.19
CA VAL A 106 12.24 -0.42 -3.24
C VAL A 106 11.01 0.40 -3.62
N SER A 107 10.36 0.96 -2.63
CA SER A 107 9.19 1.82 -2.78
C SER A 107 9.19 2.85 -1.65
N PRO A 108 9.82 4.02 -1.87
CA PRO A 108 9.90 5.08 -0.86
C PRO A 108 8.54 5.55 -0.33
N THR A 109 7.49 5.43 -1.15
CA THR A 109 6.12 5.79 -0.78
C THR A 109 5.22 4.57 -0.93
N ALA A 110 4.88 3.91 0.18
CA ALA A 110 4.07 2.70 0.19
C ALA A 110 2.92 2.82 1.20
N ARG A 111 1.85 2.04 1.00
CA ARG A 111 0.77 1.88 1.95
C ARG A 111 0.58 0.40 2.27
N LEU A 112 0.84 0.05 3.51
CA LEU A 112 0.59 -1.27 4.07
C LEU A 112 -0.84 -1.29 4.63
N ASP A 113 -1.74 -1.95 3.93
CA ASP A 113 -3.11 -2.11 4.39
C ASP A 113 -3.18 -3.23 5.42
N SER A 114 -3.86 -2.99 6.54
CA SER A 114 -3.81 -3.89 7.70
C SER A 114 -5.06 -3.83 8.54
N PHE A 115 -5.30 -4.89 9.31
CA PHE A 115 -6.29 -4.92 10.37
C PHE A 115 -5.61 -4.82 11.74
N LEU A 116 -6.12 -3.91 12.57
CA LEU A 116 -5.74 -3.79 13.98
C LEU A 116 -6.97 -4.08 14.85
N THR A 117 -6.96 -5.21 15.55
CA THR A 117 -8.07 -5.64 16.40
C THR A 117 -7.55 -5.95 17.80
N GLY A 118 -7.77 -5.01 18.73
CA GLY A 118 -7.16 -5.10 20.07
C GLY A 118 -5.64 -5.00 19.96
N GLU A 119 -4.92 -6.06 20.31
CA GLU A 119 -3.46 -6.17 20.20
C GLU A 119 -3.01 -6.92 18.94
N ALA A 120 -3.94 -7.55 18.22
CA ALA A 120 -3.63 -8.28 17.00
C ALA A 120 -3.51 -7.32 15.82
N TYR A 121 -2.43 -7.47 15.05
CA TYR A 121 -2.12 -6.67 13.88
C TYR A 121 -1.73 -7.59 12.72
N SER A 122 -2.44 -7.48 11.60
CA SER A 122 -2.22 -8.34 10.42
C SER A 122 -2.25 -7.50 9.16
N PHE A 123 -1.25 -7.68 8.29
CA PHE A 123 -1.19 -7.03 6.99
C PHE A 123 -2.10 -7.75 5.98
N VAL A 124 -2.73 -7.01 5.10
CA VAL A 124 -3.68 -7.52 4.09
C VAL A 124 -3.11 -7.44 2.70
N GLU A 125 -2.52 -6.29 2.37
CA GLU A 125 -1.87 -6.05 1.09
C GLU A 125 -0.86 -4.89 1.20
N LEU A 126 -0.02 -4.76 0.18
CA LEU A 126 0.93 -3.66 0.06
C LEU A 126 0.70 -2.93 -1.26
N ASN A 127 0.41 -1.64 -1.18
CA ASN A 127 0.36 -0.73 -2.32
C ASN A 127 1.73 -0.08 -2.51
N GLY A 128 2.58 -0.71 -3.32
CA GLY A 128 3.99 -0.36 -3.48
C GLY A 128 4.31 0.56 -4.65
N GLU A 129 3.37 0.79 -5.58
CA GLU A 129 3.65 1.66 -6.74
C GLU A 129 3.23 3.10 -6.51
N SER A 130 1.96 3.32 -6.15
CA SER A 130 1.37 4.64 -6.12
C SER A 130 0.19 4.73 -5.14
N PRO A 131 0.46 4.62 -3.82
CA PRO A 131 -0.62 4.71 -2.84
C PRO A 131 -1.29 6.08 -2.86
N ALA A 132 -2.62 6.10 -2.88
CA ALA A 132 -3.43 7.29 -2.72
C ALA A 132 -3.88 7.46 -1.27
N GLY A 133 -4.33 8.68 -0.91
CA GLY A 133 -4.94 8.98 0.38
C GLY A 133 -4.07 9.76 1.36
N ILE A 134 -2.76 9.89 1.11
CA ILE A 134 -1.82 10.53 2.05
C ILE A 134 -2.17 12.01 2.25
N ALA A 135 -2.30 12.80 1.17
CA ALA A 135 -2.65 14.21 1.28
C ALA A 135 -4.11 14.42 1.69
N TYR A 136 -5.00 13.52 1.29
CA TYR A 136 -6.39 13.54 1.78
C TYR A 136 -6.49 13.29 3.27
N SER A 137 -5.67 12.38 3.82
CA SER A 137 -5.65 12.08 5.26
C SER A 137 -5.27 13.31 6.09
N ASP A 138 -4.27 14.08 5.64
CA ASP A 138 -3.87 15.32 6.31
C ASP A 138 -4.99 16.34 6.29
N SER A 139 -5.60 16.57 5.11
CA SER A 139 -6.70 17.52 4.97
C SER A 139 -7.94 17.11 5.79
N ALA A 140 -8.23 15.80 5.83
CA ALA A 140 -9.30 15.27 6.69
C ALA A 140 -8.97 15.50 8.18
N THR A 141 -7.72 15.28 8.59
CA THR A 141 -7.26 15.52 9.96
C THR A 141 -7.41 17.00 10.36
N GLU A 142 -7.05 17.94 9.47
CA GLU A 142 -7.24 19.36 9.67
C GLU A 142 -8.72 19.73 9.90
N ILE A 143 -9.63 19.13 9.11
CA ILE A 143 -11.08 19.32 9.29
C ILE A 143 -11.53 18.74 10.63
N PHE A 144 -11.15 17.50 10.95
CA PHE A 144 -11.52 16.88 12.23
C PHE A 144 -11.04 17.67 13.42
N ARG A 145 -9.81 18.23 13.37
CA ARG A 145 -9.26 19.10 14.43
C ARG A 145 -10.07 20.41 14.60
N SER A 146 -10.74 20.88 13.55
CA SER A 146 -11.55 22.09 13.57
C SER A 146 -12.99 21.86 14.08
N LEU A 147 -13.43 20.60 14.23
CA LEU A 147 -14.79 20.31 14.69
C LEU A 147 -15.02 20.78 16.15
N PRO A 148 -16.14 21.45 16.46
CA PRO A 148 -16.47 21.85 17.83
C PRO A 148 -16.43 20.69 18.83
N VAL A 149 -16.90 19.49 18.46
CA VAL A 149 -16.82 18.30 19.31
C VAL A 149 -15.38 17.88 19.58
N MET A 150 -14.49 18.02 18.59
CA MET A 150 -13.08 17.69 18.76
C MET A 150 -12.38 18.67 19.70
N GLN A 151 -12.67 19.95 19.60
CA GLN A 151 -12.12 20.96 20.51
C GLN A 151 -12.49 20.67 21.96
N LYS A 152 -13.76 20.26 22.22
CA LYS A 152 -14.17 19.83 23.57
C LYS A 152 -13.49 18.51 24.00
N PHE A 153 -13.29 17.59 23.06
CA PHE A 153 -12.59 16.34 23.35
C PHE A 153 -11.14 16.59 23.77
N GLU A 154 -10.46 17.54 23.13
CA GLU A 154 -9.07 17.91 23.40
C GLU A 154 -8.88 18.60 24.77
N GLU A 155 -9.93 19.09 25.41
CA GLU A 155 -9.85 19.56 26.80
C GLU A 155 -9.48 18.42 27.78
N ARG A 156 -9.76 17.16 27.39
CA ARG A 156 -9.51 15.97 28.21
C ARG A 156 -8.42 15.05 27.67
N TYR A 157 -8.27 14.94 26.35
CA TYR A 157 -7.35 14.03 25.70
C TYR A 157 -6.41 14.81 24.77
N ALA A 158 -5.09 14.68 24.99
CA ALA A 158 -4.09 15.21 24.07
C ALA A 158 -4.08 14.40 22.77
N LEU A 159 -4.09 15.06 21.62
CA LEU A 159 -4.06 14.46 20.30
C LEU A 159 -2.83 14.93 19.52
N GLU A 160 -2.22 14.00 18.79
CA GLU A 160 -1.21 14.29 17.78
C GLU A 160 -1.76 13.99 16.39
N SER A 161 -1.42 14.80 15.41
CA SER A 161 -1.74 14.58 14.00
C SER A 161 -0.61 13.78 13.36
N LEU A 162 -0.98 12.77 12.55
CA LEU A 162 -0.03 12.02 11.74
C LEU A 162 0.04 12.71 10.38
N GLU A 163 1.09 13.50 10.15
CA GLU A 163 1.24 14.33 8.96
C GLU A 163 1.94 13.58 7.83
N GLY A 164 1.25 13.34 6.72
CA GLY A 164 1.75 12.62 5.57
C GLY A 164 2.46 13.50 4.52
N ARG A 165 1.93 14.70 4.22
CA ARG A 165 2.51 15.62 3.22
C ARG A 165 3.95 16.04 3.55
N PRO A 166 4.30 16.42 4.81
CA PRO A 166 5.68 16.68 5.19
C PRO A 166 6.59 15.48 4.97
N LYS A 167 6.13 14.29 5.36
CA LYS A 167 6.90 13.04 5.18
C LYS A 167 7.06 12.67 3.71
N MET A 168 6.05 12.91 2.89
CA MET A 168 6.15 12.70 1.45
C MET A 168 7.24 13.58 0.83
N LEU A 169 7.25 14.89 1.15
CA LEU A 169 8.29 15.78 0.64
C LEU A 169 9.68 15.37 1.13
N GLU A 170 9.83 15.02 2.42
CA GLU A 170 11.08 14.53 3.00
C GLU A 170 11.61 13.31 2.23
N VAL A 171 10.73 12.35 1.91
CA VAL A 171 11.10 11.15 1.16
C VAL A 171 11.53 11.46 -0.27
N LEU A 172 10.80 12.34 -0.97
CA LEU A 172 11.18 12.75 -2.34
C LEU A 172 12.55 13.45 -2.35
N LEU A 173 12.81 14.33 -1.38
CA LEU A 173 14.10 15.01 -1.26
C LEU A 173 15.23 14.05 -0.87
N THR A 174 14.96 13.07 -0.02
CA THR A 174 15.94 12.03 0.34
C THR A 174 16.32 11.19 -0.88
N CYS A 175 15.33 10.77 -1.69
CA CYS A 175 15.62 10.05 -2.95
C CYS A 175 16.41 10.91 -3.93
N TRP A 176 16.11 12.20 -4.01
CA TRP A 176 16.84 13.14 -4.83
C TRP A 176 18.30 13.30 -4.37
N ASP A 177 18.54 13.43 -3.07
CA ASP A 177 19.88 13.50 -2.49
C ASP A 177 20.69 12.24 -2.81
N GLU A 178 20.09 11.04 -2.63
CA GLU A 178 20.73 9.77 -3.00
C GLU A 178 21.03 9.69 -4.50
N PHE A 179 20.09 10.09 -5.36
CA PHE A 179 20.25 10.12 -6.80
C PHE A 179 21.39 11.05 -7.25
N CYS A 180 21.59 12.17 -6.56
CA CYS A 180 22.72 13.10 -6.80
C CYS A 180 24.05 12.59 -6.23
N GLY A 181 24.08 11.41 -5.58
CA GLY A 181 25.29 10.86 -4.95
C GLY A 181 25.67 11.51 -3.63
N GLY A 182 24.75 12.26 -3.01
CA GLY A 182 24.89 12.96 -1.73
C GLY A 182 23.91 14.13 -1.63
N LYS A 183 24.07 14.97 -0.62
CA LYS A 183 23.17 16.12 -0.44
C LYS A 183 23.21 17.04 -1.66
N ALA A 184 22.06 17.22 -2.28
CA ALA A 184 21.93 18.06 -3.46
C ALA A 184 22.15 19.56 -3.12
N GLU A 185 22.80 20.29 -4.04
CA GLU A 185 23.09 21.72 -3.87
C GLU A 185 21.85 22.61 -3.97
N ARG A 186 20.78 22.13 -4.62
CA ARG A 186 19.52 22.83 -4.82
C ARG A 186 18.32 21.91 -4.65
N LYS A 187 17.16 22.49 -4.37
CA LYS A 187 15.89 21.77 -4.42
C LYS A 187 15.54 21.39 -5.85
N PRO A 188 14.95 20.20 -6.06
CA PRO A 188 14.51 19.75 -7.38
C PRO A 188 13.22 20.44 -7.82
N LEU A 189 12.98 20.49 -9.12
CA LEU A 189 11.63 20.65 -9.65
C LEU A 189 10.96 19.27 -9.71
N ILE A 190 9.80 19.15 -9.07
CA ILE A 190 9.04 17.92 -8.93
C ILE A 190 7.88 17.92 -9.92
N ALA A 191 7.82 16.93 -10.81
CA ALA A 191 6.65 16.65 -11.63
C ALA A 191 5.82 15.52 -11.01
N ILE A 192 4.55 15.79 -10.69
CA ILE A 192 3.56 14.77 -10.29
C ILE A 192 2.94 14.27 -11.58
N VAL A 193 3.25 13.02 -11.95
CA VAL A 193 2.91 12.47 -13.28
C VAL A 193 1.87 11.37 -13.15
N ASP A 194 0.70 11.56 -13.80
CA ASP A 194 -0.38 10.57 -13.88
C ASP A 194 -1.20 10.77 -15.16
N LEU A 195 -2.10 9.84 -15.44
CA LEU A 195 -3.08 9.96 -16.53
C LEU A 195 -4.07 11.11 -16.24
N LYS A 196 -4.59 11.74 -17.32
CA LYS A 196 -5.58 12.81 -17.19
C LYS A 196 -6.95 12.28 -16.79
N GLY A 197 -7.67 13.06 -15.98
CA GLY A 197 -9.08 12.83 -15.67
C GLY A 197 -9.35 11.81 -14.55
N LEU A 198 -8.34 11.44 -13.81
CA LEU A 198 -8.47 10.51 -12.67
C LEU A 198 -9.11 11.19 -11.45
N PRO A 199 -9.86 10.43 -10.62
CA PRO A 199 -10.45 10.95 -9.37
C PRO A 199 -9.41 11.47 -8.36
N THR A 200 -8.17 11.02 -8.47
CA THR A 200 -7.04 11.37 -7.59
C THR A 200 -6.44 12.75 -7.87
N GLN A 201 -6.87 13.44 -8.92
CA GLN A 201 -6.35 14.77 -9.33
C GLN A 201 -6.30 15.79 -8.17
N LYS A 202 -7.28 15.74 -7.25
CA LYS A 202 -7.33 16.64 -6.11
C LYS A 202 -6.20 16.38 -5.10
N GLU A 203 -5.81 15.15 -4.92
CA GLU A 203 -4.66 14.80 -4.08
C GLU A 203 -3.36 15.38 -4.65
N PHE A 204 -3.21 15.38 -5.99
CA PHE A 204 -2.02 15.95 -6.65
C PHE A 204 -1.95 17.46 -6.47
N GLU A 205 -3.09 18.15 -6.52
CA GLU A 205 -3.17 19.59 -6.23
C GLU A 205 -2.75 19.88 -4.78
N LEU A 206 -3.21 19.07 -3.80
CA LEU A 206 -2.81 19.21 -2.39
C LEU A 206 -1.30 18.99 -2.19
N PHE A 207 -0.70 18.02 -2.87
CA PHE A 207 0.74 17.81 -2.83
C PHE A 207 1.50 18.96 -3.48
N ARG A 208 1.12 19.36 -4.71
CA ARG A 208 1.75 20.49 -5.41
C ARG A 208 1.75 21.74 -4.55
N ASP A 209 0.58 22.12 -4.03
CA ASP A 209 0.42 23.34 -3.26
C ASP A 209 1.24 23.28 -1.95
N TYR A 210 1.30 22.11 -1.32
CA TYR A 210 2.16 21.89 -0.16
C TYR A 210 3.65 22.01 -0.52
N PHE A 211 4.13 21.33 -1.57
CA PHE A 211 5.53 21.36 -1.99
C PHE A 211 5.97 22.79 -2.33
N GLN A 212 5.15 23.54 -3.07
CA GLN A 212 5.39 24.95 -3.37
C GLN A 212 5.44 25.83 -2.11
N SER A 213 4.56 25.59 -1.14
CA SER A 213 4.59 26.30 0.15
C SER A 213 5.88 26.07 0.94
N GLN A 214 6.51 24.91 0.73
CA GLN A 214 7.80 24.55 1.32
C GLN A 214 9.00 24.99 0.46
N GLY A 215 8.77 25.76 -0.62
CA GLY A 215 9.78 26.26 -1.53
C GLY A 215 10.40 25.19 -2.43
N CYS A 216 9.64 24.13 -2.75
CA CYS A 216 9.95 23.17 -3.82
C CYS A 216 9.00 23.42 -4.98
N ASP A 217 9.53 23.79 -6.15
CA ASP A 217 8.72 23.94 -7.35
C ASP A 217 8.09 22.60 -7.75
N ALA A 218 6.80 22.61 -8.04
CA ALA A 218 6.07 21.40 -8.42
C ALA A 218 5.04 21.68 -9.52
N VAL A 219 4.91 20.74 -10.46
CA VAL A 219 3.96 20.73 -11.56
C VAL A 219 3.18 19.43 -11.62
N ILE A 220 2.02 19.43 -12.26
CA ILE A 220 1.21 18.23 -12.51
C ILE A 220 1.09 18.09 -14.01
N CYS A 221 1.37 16.89 -14.55
CA CYS A 221 1.27 16.62 -15.98
C CYS A 221 0.95 15.15 -16.27
N SER A 222 0.61 14.86 -17.53
CA SER A 222 0.52 13.48 -18.02
C SER A 222 1.79 13.07 -18.75
N PRO A 223 2.06 11.75 -18.88
CA PRO A 223 3.23 11.26 -19.62
C PRO A 223 3.33 11.77 -21.04
N GLU A 224 2.20 11.99 -21.72
CA GLU A 224 2.16 12.47 -23.10
C GLU A 224 2.56 13.93 -23.26
N GLU A 225 2.62 14.72 -22.18
CA GLU A 225 3.03 16.12 -22.19
C GLU A 225 4.55 16.30 -22.00
N LEU A 226 5.24 15.18 -21.75
CA LEU A 226 6.68 15.19 -21.45
C LEU A 226 7.51 15.02 -22.72
N GLU A 227 8.63 15.71 -22.77
CA GLU A 227 9.63 15.63 -23.84
C GLU A 227 11.01 15.33 -23.25
N PHE A 228 11.75 14.41 -23.86
CA PHE A 228 13.11 14.08 -23.47
C PHE A 228 14.09 14.54 -24.55
N ASP A 229 14.90 15.53 -24.24
CA ASP A 229 15.88 16.09 -25.17
C ASP A 229 17.16 16.52 -24.43
N GLY A 230 18.31 16.39 -25.09
CA GLY A 230 19.59 16.82 -24.57
C GLY A 230 19.95 16.23 -23.19
N GLY A 231 19.45 15.02 -22.85
CA GLY A 231 19.67 14.36 -21.57
C GLY A 231 18.86 14.93 -20.40
N LYS A 232 17.77 15.64 -20.69
CA LYS A 232 16.85 16.18 -19.68
C LYS A 232 15.40 15.93 -20.07
N LEU A 233 14.55 15.74 -19.06
CA LEU A 233 13.10 15.65 -19.20
C LEU A 233 12.48 17.04 -19.06
N TYR A 234 11.52 17.38 -19.91
CA TYR A 234 10.88 18.68 -19.95
C TYR A 234 9.36 18.57 -19.93
N LEU A 235 8.72 19.57 -19.32
CA LEU A 235 7.32 19.93 -19.54
C LEU A 235 7.32 21.33 -20.20
N GLY A 236 7.11 21.38 -21.52
CA GLY A 236 7.33 22.60 -22.30
C GLY A 236 8.76 23.09 -22.19
N SER A 237 9.00 24.27 -21.60
CA SER A 237 10.35 24.83 -21.39
C SER A 237 10.93 24.52 -20.01
N VAL A 238 10.21 23.80 -19.15
CA VAL A 238 10.60 23.58 -17.74
C VAL A 238 11.27 22.23 -17.61
N ALA A 239 12.53 22.21 -17.15
CA ALA A 239 13.28 20.99 -16.89
C ALA A 239 12.86 20.33 -15.57
N ILE A 240 12.61 19.04 -15.59
CA ILE A 240 12.17 18.22 -14.47
C ILE A 240 13.36 17.46 -13.89
N ASP A 241 13.49 17.46 -12.58
CA ASP A 241 14.53 16.74 -11.83
C ASP A 241 13.98 15.47 -11.18
N VAL A 242 12.83 15.59 -10.51
CA VAL A 242 12.16 14.50 -9.81
C VAL A 242 10.80 14.24 -10.44
N VAL A 243 10.52 13.00 -10.76
CA VAL A 243 9.18 12.54 -11.15
C VAL A 243 8.56 11.81 -9.97
N TYR A 244 7.52 12.38 -9.37
CA TYR A 244 6.64 11.65 -8.49
C TYR A 244 5.61 10.90 -9.34
N LYS A 245 5.93 9.63 -9.64
CA LYS A 245 5.13 8.76 -10.50
C LYS A 245 3.88 8.30 -9.78
N ARG A 246 2.72 8.71 -10.29
CA ARG A 246 1.42 8.33 -9.73
C ARG A 246 0.72 7.23 -10.53
N LEU A 247 0.97 7.15 -11.84
CA LEU A 247 0.44 6.09 -12.68
C LEU A 247 1.07 4.72 -12.33
N LEU A 248 0.27 3.66 -12.40
CA LEU A 248 0.74 2.29 -12.22
C LEU A 248 1.53 1.82 -13.45
N VAL A 249 2.37 0.79 -13.28
CA VAL A 249 3.12 0.21 -14.40
C VAL A 249 2.17 -0.36 -15.45
N ASN A 250 1.13 -1.08 -15.03
CA ASN A 250 0.12 -1.64 -15.94
C ASN A 250 -0.73 -0.57 -16.65
N GLU A 251 -0.83 0.65 -16.14
CA GLU A 251 -1.45 1.80 -16.81
C GLU A 251 -0.48 2.47 -17.80
N TYR A 252 0.82 2.47 -17.50
CA TYR A 252 1.84 3.05 -18.35
C TYR A 252 2.18 2.17 -19.58
N LEU A 253 2.29 0.85 -19.40
CA LEU A 253 2.70 -0.08 -20.47
C LEU A 253 1.88 0.08 -21.77
N PRO A 254 0.54 0.23 -21.76
CA PRO A 254 -0.24 0.40 -22.97
C PRO A 254 0.04 1.71 -23.73
N ILE A 255 0.55 2.73 -23.07
CA ILE A 255 0.80 4.05 -23.64
C ILE A 255 2.28 4.37 -23.82
N MET A 256 3.21 3.54 -23.35
CA MET A 256 4.63 3.85 -23.33
C MET A 256 5.21 4.19 -24.71
N ASN A 257 4.68 3.60 -25.78
CA ASN A 257 5.10 3.91 -27.16
C ASN A 257 4.58 5.26 -27.65
N LYS A 258 3.53 5.81 -27.02
CA LYS A 258 2.97 7.14 -27.33
C LYS A 258 3.57 8.21 -26.41
N ALA A 259 4.08 7.82 -25.26
CA ALA A 259 4.69 8.69 -24.26
C ALA A 259 6.07 8.15 -23.85
N PRO A 260 7.04 8.03 -24.79
CA PRO A 260 8.32 7.39 -24.53
C PRO A 260 9.24 8.23 -23.63
N ALA A 261 9.06 9.55 -23.59
CA ALA A 261 9.95 10.49 -22.94
C ALA A 261 10.25 10.15 -21.46
N LEU A 262 9.22 9.71 -20.72
CA LEU A 262 9.38 9.30 -19.31
C LEU A 262 10.33 8.11 -19.17
N LEU A 263 10.13 7.06 -19.98
CA LEU A 263 10.95 5.86 -19.95
C LEU A 263 12.37 6.12 -20.46
N ASP A 264 12.50 6.91 -21.52
CA ASP A 264 13.80 7.25 -22.10
C ASP A 264 14.65 8.06 -21.10
N ALA A 265 14.03 9.05 -20.42
CA ALA A 265 14.68 9.80 -19.37
C ALA A 265 15.09 8.93 -18.17
N TYR A 266 14.22 8.00 -17.78
CA TYR A 266 14.52 7.07 -16.68
C TYR A 266 15.66 6.11 -17.04
N ARG A 267 15.64 5.51 -18.24
CA ARG A 267 16.72 4.65 -18.74
C ARG A 267 18.07 5.38 -18.86
N ALA A 268 18.02 6.64 -19.23
CA ALA A 268 19.21 7.49 -19.33
C ALA A 268 19.76 7.93 -17.95
N GLY A 269 19.07 7.62 -16.84
CA GLY A 269 19.44 8.13 -15.53
C GLY A 269 19.36 9.66 -15.43
N ALA A 270 18.44 10.27 -16.19
CA ALA A 270 18.31 11.73 -16.28
C ALA A 270 17.34 12.31 -15.26
N ILE A 271 16.54 11.48 -14.58
CA ILE A 271 15.53 11.85 -13.59
C ILE A 271 15.55 10.93 -12.39
N CYS A 272 15.26 11.47 -11.22
CA CYS A 272 14.94 10.70 -10.02
C CYS A 272 13.44 10.38 -10.05
N MET A 273 13.05 9.14 -10.36
CA MET A 273 11.63 8.74 -10.41
C MET A 273 11.21 8.00 -9.15
N VAL A 274 10.24 8.54 -8.40
CA VAL A 274 9.71 8.00 -7.14
C VAL A 274 8.19 7.76 -7.26
N ASN A 275 7.63 6.56 -7.06
CA ASN A 275 8.37 5.32 -6.95
C ASN A 275 8.91 4.90 -8.31
N SER A 276 10.05 4.25 -8.31
CA SER A 276 10.60 3.65 -9.53
C SER A 276 9.79 2.44 -9.97
N PHE A 277 10.12 1.86 -11.12
CA PHE A 277 9.52 0.60 -11.56
C PHE A 277 9.77 -0.56 -10.58
N ARG A 278 10.83 -0.51 -9.75
CA ARG A 278 11.08 -1.50 -8.68
C ARG A 278 9.94 -1.61 -7.67
N GLY A 279 9.12 -0.56 -7.51
CA GLY A 279 7.92 -0.60 -6.69
C GLY A 279 6.94 -1.70 -7.07
N LYS A 280 6.96 -2.14 -8.35
CA LYS A 280 6.18 -3.27 -8.86
C LYS A 280 6.44 -4.57 -8.10
N LEU A 281 7.70 -4.83 -7.70
CA LEU A 281 8.10 -6.05 -6.98
C LEU A 281 7.33 -6.23 -5.67
N VAL A 282 7.07 -5.13 -4.97
CA VAL A 282 6.34 -5.14 -3.70
C VAL A 282 4.86 -4.80 -3.85
N HIS A 283 4.43 -4.34 -5.03
CA HIS A 283 3.02 -4.12 -5.34
C HIS A 283 2.30 -5.42 -5.69
N LYS A 284 2.98 -6.36 -6.37
CA LYS A 284 2.47 -7.71 -6.64
C LYS A 284 2.15 -8.41 -5.32
N LYS A 285 0.91 -8.90 -5.17
CA LYS A 285 0.48 -9.58 -3.92
C LYS A 285 1.23 -10.88 -3.66
N ALA A 286 1.87 -11.46 -4.70
CA ALA A 286 2.79 -12.60 -4.59
C ALA A 286 3.98 -12.34 -3.65
N ILE A 287 4.30 -11.07 -3.34
CA ILE A 287 5.30 -10.74 -2.32
C ILE A 287 4.98 -11.41 -0.97
N PHE A 288 3.69 -11.54 -0.61
CA PHE A 288 3.28 -12.22 0.63
C PHE A 288 3.48 -13.75 0.53
N ALA A 289 3.36 -14.32 -0.67
CA ALA A 289 3.70 -15.73 -0.90
C ALA A 289 5.20 -15.97 -0.70
N VAL A 290 6.05 -15.07 -1.20
CA VAL A 290 7.51 -15.13 -1.01
C VAL A 290 7.87 -14.96 0.48
N LEU A 291 7.30 -13.96 1.16
CA LEU A 291 7.56 -13.72 2.58
C LEU A 291 7.18 -14.93 3.47
N THR A 292 6.08 -15.61 3.16
CA THR A 292 5.57 -16.73 3.97
C THR A 292 6.06 -18.11 3.48
N SER A 293 6.94 -18.18 2.47
CA SER A 293 7.51 -19.42 1.96
C SER A 293 8.79 -19.80 2.68
N GLU A 294 8.91 -21.05 3.10
CA GLU A 294 10.14 -21.60 3.69
C GLU A 294 11.31 -21.60 2.69
N CYS A 295 11.02 -21.68 1.38
CA CYS A 295 12.05 -21.64 0.35
C CYS A 295 12.89 -20.36 0.37
N TYR A 296 12.28 -19.25 0.77
CA TYR A 296 12.93 -17.93 0.82
C TYR A 296 13.31 -17.48 2.24
N SER A 297 13.08 -18.32 3.26
CA SER A 297 13.39 -18.01 4.66
C SER A 297 14.86 -17.63 4.89
N HIS A 298 15.77 -18.13 4.04
CA HIS A 298 17.20 -17.83 4.09
C HIS A 298 17.54 -16.35 3.80
N LEU A 299 16.60 -15.58 3.24
CA LEU A 299 16.76 -14.14 3.01
C LEU A 299 16.59 -13.32 4.30
N PHE A 300 15.92 -13.87 5.31
CA PHE A 300 15.46 -13.14 6.48
C PHE A 300 16.23 -13.52 7.74
N ASP A 301 16.38 -12.57 8.65
CA ASP A 301 16.85 -12.90 9.99
C ASP A 301 15.70 -13.41 10.88
N LYS A 302 16.08 -13.92 12.07
CA LYS A 302 15.08 -14.49 12.99
C LYS A 302 13.98 -13.50 13.40
N THR A 303 14.31 -12.23 13.59
CA THR A 303 13.35 -11.22 14.04
C THR A 303 12.35 -10.90 12.93
N GLU A 304 12.81 -10.86 11.67
CA GLU A 304 11.96 -10.68 10.50
C GLU A 304 11.06 -11.91 10.28
N ILE A 305 11.59 -13.13 10.42
CA ILE A 305 10.81 -14.38 10.33
C ILE A 305 9.71 -14.38 11.39
N ASP A 306 10.04 -14.03 12.65
CA ASP A 306 9.06 -13.96 13.72
C ASP A 306 7.96 -12.91 13.41
N ALA A 307 8.33 -11.75 12.86
CA ALA A 307 7.38 -10.73 12.46
C ALA A 307 6.51 -11.15 11.26
N ILE A 308 7.10 -11.79 10.23
CA ILE A 308 6.38 -12.33 9.08
C ILE A 308 5.34 -13.35 9.57
N ASN A 309 5.75 -14.33 10.36
CA ASN A 309 4.86 -15.38 10.88
C ASN A 309 3.73 -14.83 11.76
N ALA A 310 3.96 -13.71 12.45
CA ALA A 310 2.97 -13.11 13.34
C ALA A 310 1.99 -12.18 12.62
N HIS A 311 2.39 -11.57 11.51
CA HIS A 311 1.66 -10.44 10.94
C HIS A 311 1.32 -10.57 9.46
N ILE A 312 1.90 -11.53 8.72
CA ILE A 312 1.57 -11.80 7.33
C ILE A 312 0.75 -13.09 7.24
N PRO A 313 -0.50 -13.04 6.74
CA PRO A 313 -1.29 -14.25 6.53
C PRO A 313 -0.60 -15.20 5.55
N TRP A 314 -0.70 -16.49 5.80
CA TRP A 314 -0.20 -17.49 4.86
C TRP A 314 -0.76 -17.24 3.47
N THR A 315 0.12 -17.21 2.48
CA THR A 315 -0.22 -16.86 1.09
C THR A 315 0.55 -17.75 0.13
N ARG A 316 -0.11 -18.22 -0.95
CA ARG A 316 0.53 -19.00 -2.04
C ARG A 316 0.02 -18.56 -3.40
N LYS A 317 0.86 -18.69 -4.43
CA LYS A 317 0.38 -18.59 -5.82
C LYS A 317 -0.60 -19.72 -6.09
N PHE A 318 -1.73 -19.36 -6.70
CA PHE A 318 -2.81 -20.30 -6.95
C PHE A 318 -2.64 -20.92 -8.35
N ARG A 319 -2.15 -22.17 -8.40
CA ARG A 319 -1.84 -22.91 -9.62
C ARG A 319 -2.01 -24.41 -9.41
N GLU A 320 -2.17 -25.18 -10.49
CA GLU A 320 -2.28 -26.64 -10.48
C GLU A 320 -0.93 -27.34 -10.24
N GLU A 321 -0.12 -26.88 -9.31
CA GLU A 321 1.12 -27.54 -8.95
C GLU A 321 1.03 -28.18 -7.57
N LYS A 322 1.70 -29.31 -7.41
CA LYS A 322 1.92 -29.90 -6.08
C LYS A 322 2.87 -29.01 -5.30
N THR A 323 2.37 -28.44 -4.21
CA THR A 323 3.25 -27.71 -3.30
C THR A 323 4.33 -28.64 -2.77
N ARG A 324 5.59 -28.20 -2.84
CA ARG A 324 6.68 -28.94 -2.19
C ARG A 324 6.42 -29.01 -0.68
N ARG A 325 6.89 -30.06 -0.03
CA ARG A 325 6.72 -30.30 1.42
C ARG A 325 7.10 -29.11 2.31
N ALA A 326 8.00 -28.25 1.84
CA ALA A 326 8.44 -27.01 2.48
C ALA A 326 7.40 -25.85 2.41
N ASP A 327 6.39 -25.94 1.58
CA ASP A 327 5.38 -24.89 1.39
C ASP A 327 4.08 -25.12 2.18
N THR A 328 4.08 -26.07 3.11
CA THR A 328 2.93 -26.32 3.99
C THR A 328 2.78 -25.19 5.00
N PRO A 329 1.54 -24.80 5.40
CA PRO A 329 1.33 -23.75 6.40
C PRO A 329 2.14 -24.02 7.66
N VAL A 330 3.02 -23.11 7.99
CA VAL A 330 3.74 -23.12 9.27
C VAL A 330 2.70 -22.95 10.39
N ARG A 331 2.83 -23.71 11.47
CA ARG A 331 2.01 -23.57 12.68
C ARG A 331 1.81 -22.09 13.00
N MET A 332 0.56 -21.66 13.06
CA MET A 332 0.21 -20.32 13.53
C MET A 332 0.91 -20.04 14.85
N SER A 333 1.43 -18.83 15.04
CA SER A 333 1.95 -18.42 16.33
C SER A 333 0.84 -18.47 17.38
N ALA A 334 1.20 -18.66 18.66
CA ALA A 334 0.23 -18.66 19.75
C ALA A 334 -0.61 -17.36 19.83
N GLU A 335 -0.15 -16.26 19.23
CA GLU A 335 -0.87 -15.01 19.13
C GLU A 335 -1.94 -15.06 18.03
N HIS A 336 -1.66 -15.67 16.87
CA HIS A 336 -2.67 -15.94 15.84
C HIS A 336 -3.74 -16.92 16.34
N GLU A 337 -3.34 -17.97 17.11
CA GLU A 337 -4.29 -18.87 17.74
C GLU A 337 -5.21 -18.15 18.75
N ARG A 338 -4.70 -17.16 19.48
CA ARG A 338 -5.51 -16.32 20.39
C ARG A 338 -6.43 -15.37 19.63
N PHE A 339 -6.00 -14.82 18.52
CA PHE A 339 -6.83 -13.98 17.66
C PHE A 339 -8.05 -14.75 17.13
N PHE A 340 -7.86 -15.97 16.62
CA PHE A 340 -8.93 -16.81 16.12
C PHE A 340 -9.79 -17.43 17.24
N ALA A 341 -9.22 -17.71 18.41
CA ALA A 341 -9.99 -18.13 19.58
C ALA A 341 -10.91 -17.03 20.11
N ALA A 342 -10.52 -15.76 19.96
CA ALA A 342 -11.37 -14.60 20.32
C ALA A 342 -12.51 -14.37 19.30
N THR A 343 -12.39 -14.88 18.07
CA THR A 343 -13.42 -14.78 17.01
C THR A 343 -14.36 -16.00 16.96
N GLY A 344 -14.15 -17.03 17.80
CA GLY A 344 -15.05 -18.19 17.95
C GLY A 344 -14.80 -19.35 16.98
N ASP A 345 -13.76 -19.29 16.14
CA ASP A 345 -13.43 -20.31 15.14
C ASP A 345 -12.24 -21.20 15.61
N ALA A 346 -12.56 -22.14 16.51
CA ALA A 346 -11.57 -23.06 17.07
C ALA A 346 -11.64 -24.45 16.43
N ASP A 347 -11.28 -24.60 15.16
CA ASP A 347 -10.99 -25.94 14.63
C ASP A 347 -9.47 -26.18 14.60
N ARG A 348 -9.01 -27.02 15.54
CA ARG A 348 -7.60 -27.25 15.90
C ARG A 348 -6.93 -28.38 15.13
N SER A 349 -7.44 -28.84 14.01
CA SER A 349 -6.90 -30.04 13.37
C SER A 349 -6.42 -29.87 11.92
N VAL A 350 -5.57 -28.87 11.66
CA VAL A 350 -4.79 -28.92 10.42
C VAL A 350 -3.44 -29.59 10.74
N ARG A 351 -3.44 -30.93 10.70
CA ARG A 351 -2.21 -31.69 10.60
C ARG A 351 -1.52 -31.32 9.30
N SER A 352 -0.20 -31.19 9.30
CA SER A 352 0.62 -31.07 8.09
C SER A 352 0.23 -32.19 7.14
N PRO A 353 -0.41 -31.91 6.03
CA PRO A 353 -0.73 -32.96 5.07
C PRO A 353 0.52 -33.26 4.24
N GLY A 354 0.77 -34.53 3.99
CA GLY A 354 1.63 -34.90 2.86
C GLY A 354 1.01 -34.38 1.58
N GLU A 355 1.82 -34.10 0.57
CA GLU A 355 1.49 -33.56 -0.76
C GLU A 355 -0.01 -33.30 -1.00
N ILE A 356 -0.48 -32.10 -0.60
CA ILE A 356 -1.85 -31.65 -0.91
C ILE A 356 -1.77 -30.92 -2.25
N GLU A 357 -2.67 -31.27 -3.15
CA GLU A 357 -2.97 -30.40 -4.28
C GLU A 357 -3.60 -29.11 -3.72
N LEU A 358 -2.93 -27.98 -3.89
CA LEU A 358 -3.35 -26.68 -3.38
C LEU A 358 -4.80 -26.33 -3.76
N VAL A 359 -5.21 -26.70 -4.96
CA VAL A 359 -6.57 -26.48 -5.47
C VAL A 359 -7.60 -27.25 -4.65
N GLU A 360 -7.36 -28.54 -4.34
CA GLU A 360 -8.29 -29.35 -3.55
C GLU A 360 -8.37 -28.87 -2.11
N TRP A 361 -7.22 -28.47 -1.54
CA TRP A 361 -7.21 -27.85 -0.22
C TRP A 361 -7.99 -26.53 -0.20
N THR A 362 -7.82 -25.69 -1.23
CA THR A 362 -8.57 -24.43 -1.37
C THR A 362 -10.07 -24.67 -1.47
N ARG A 363 -10.47 -25.70 -2.24
CA ARG A 363 -11.89 -26.09 -2.38
C ARG A 363 -12.53 -26.46 -1.06
N THR A 364 -11.82 -27.24 -0.23
CA THR A 364 -12.36 -27.77 1.04
C THR A 364 -12.25 -26.80 2.22
N ASN A 365 -11.44 -25.73 2.09
CA ASN A 365 -11.18 -24.78 3.16
C ASN A 365 -11.70 -23.35 2.88
N SER A 366 -12.76 -23.23 2.06
CA SER A 366 -13.35 -21.93 1.68
C SER A 366 -13.61 -21.00 2.86
N HIS A 367 -14.07 -21.55 4.00
CA HIS A 367 -14.45 -20.79 5.20
C HIS A 367 -13.35 -19.90 5.80
N LYS A 368 -12.09 -20.08 5.42
CA LYS A 368 -10.94 -19.32 5.91
C LYS A 368 -10.06 -18.72 4.82
N LEU A 369 -10.47 -18.80 3.55
CA LEU A 369 -9.64 -18.43 2.43
C LEU A 369 -10.22 -17.30 1.59
N VAL A 370 -9.31 -16.55 0.98
CA VAL A 370 -9.58 -15.53 -0.03
C VAL A 370 -8.76 -15.83 -1.27
N LEU A 371 -9.37 -15.75 -2.46
CA LEU A 371 -8.66 -15.72 -3.73
C LEU A 371 -8.51 -14.27 -4.19
N LYS A 372 -7.29 -13.88 -4.58
CA LYS A 372 -6.96 -12.50 -4.99
C LYS A 372 -6.15 -12.51 -6.28
N PRO A 373 -6.43 -11.65 -7.27
CA PRO A 373 -5.52 -11.44 -8.38
C PRO A 373 -4.18 -10.86 -7.87
N ASN A 374 -3.08 -11.26 -8.49
CA ASN A 374 -1.74 -10.83 -8.07
C ASN A 374 -1.51 -9.33 -8.29
N ASP A 375 -2.02 -8.80 -9.39
CA ASP A 375 -1.74 -7.43 -9.84
C ASP A 375 -3.03 -6.68 -10.19
N ASP A 376 -3.82 -6.38 -9.18
CA ASP A 376 -5.06 -5.59 -9.31
C ASP A 376 -5.30 -4.77 -8.05
N TYR A 377 -6.18 -3.75 -8.14
CA TYR A 377 -6.51 -2.82 -7.07
C TYR A 377 -8.02 -2.62 -6.92
N GLY A 378 -8.43 -1.96 -5.84
CA GLY A 378 -9.83 -1.58 -5.62
C GLY A 378 -10.78 -2.74 -5.34
N GLY A 379 -10.26 -3.92 -4.96
CA GLY A 379 -11.06 -5.10 -4.62
C GLY A 379 -11.61 -5.86 -5.82
N HIS A 380 -11.19 -5.53 -7.05
CA HIS A 380 -11.60 -6.26 -8.24
C HIS A 380 -11.07 -7.69 -8.23
N GLY A 381 -11.90 -8.66 -8.64
CA GLY A 381 -11.51 -10.06 -8.73
C GLY A 381 -11.19 -10.75 -7.40
N ILE A 382 -11.55 -10.16 -6.26
CA ILE A 382 -11.38 -10.78 -4.94
C ILE A 382 -12.60 -11.64 -4.62
N TYR A 383 -12.35 -12.91 -4.29
CA TYR A 383 -13.38 -13.87 -3.89
C TYR A 383 -13.16 -14.29 -2.44
N ILE A 384 -14.17 -14.10 -1.61
CA ILE A 384 -14.14 -14.33 -0.17
C ILE A 384 -14.87 -15.62 0.15
N GLY A 385 -14.12 -16.69 0.48
CA GLY A 385 -14.68 -18.02 0.60
C GLY A 385 -15.75 -18.18 1.68
N TRP A 386 -15.61 -17.51 2.83
CA TRP A 386 -16.62 -17.57 3.91
C TRP A 386 -17.91 -16.78 3.61
N ASN A 387 -17.94 -15.98 2.56
CA ASN A 387 -19.12 -15.23 2.12
C ASN A 387 -19.74 -15.82 0.84
N SER A 388 -19.16 -16.89 0.28
CA SER A 388 -19.57 -17.51 -0.95
C SER A 388 -20.34 -18.81 -0.69
N THR A 389 -21.32 -19.14 -1.55
CA THR A 389 -21.87 -20.50 -1.63
C THR A 389 -20.82 -21.46 -2.21
N ALA A 390 -21.08 -22.76 -2.12
CA ALA A 390 -20.18 -23.77 -2.69
C ALA A 390 -20.01 -23.61 -4.21
N GLU A 391 -21.10 -23.30 -4.92
CA GLU A 391 -21.11 -23.07 -6.37
C GLU A 391 -20.36 -21.80 -6.74
N GLU A 392 -20.53 -20.70 -6.01
CA GLU A 392 -19.80 -19.43 -6.21
C GLU A 392 -18.30 -19.62 -5.96
N TRP A 393 -17.93 -20.38 -4.93
CA TRP A 393 -16.54 -20.65 -4.62
C TRP A 393 -15.88 -21.52 -5.68
N GLU A 394 -16.55 -22.54 -6.21
CA GLU A 394 -16.03 -23.35 -7.31
C GLU A 394 -15.83 -22.51 -8.59
N ALA A 395 -16.81 -21.66 -8.93
CA ALA A 395 -16.66 -20.73 -10.06
C ALA A 395 -15.50 -19.74 -9.86
N ALA A 396 -15.23 -19.31 -8.63
CA ALA A 396 -14.07 -18.47 -8.28
C ALA A 396 -12.75 -19.22 -8.49
N ILE A 397 -12.68 -20.49 -8.08
CA ILE A 397 -11.52 -21.36 -8.28
C ILE A 397 -11.25 -21.54 -9.79
N GLU A 398 -12.27 -21.87 -10.58
CA GLU A 398 -12.15 -22.00 -12.04
C GLU A 398 -11.66 -20.69 -12.69
N THR A 399 -12.21 -19.55 -12.27
CA THR A 399 -11.79 -18.24 -12.76
C THR A 399 -10.32 -17.95 -12.42
N ALA A 400 -9.91 -18.24 -11.20
CA ALA A 400 -8.54 -18.02 -10.75
C ALA A 400 -7.53 -18.91 -11.49
N LEU A 401 -7.86 -20.18 -11.74
CA LEU A 401 -7.04 -21.09 -12.53
C LEU A 401 -6.94 -20.67 -14.00
N ALA A 402 -8.05 -20.26 -14.60
CA ALA A 402 -8.08 -19.79 -15.98
C ALA A 402 -7.28 -18.52 -16.19
N ASN A 403 -7.26 -17.62 -15.19
CA ASN A 403 -6.45 -16.39 -15.21
C ASN A 403 -4.95 -16.68 -15.07
N GLY A 404 -4.57 -17.66 -14.23
CA GLY A 404 -3.19 -18.11 -14.03
C GLY A 404 -2.30 -17.19 -13.15
N ASP A 405 -2.79 -16.02 -12.71
CA ASP A 405 -2.03 -15.10 -11.82
C ASP A 405 -2.86 -14.69 -10.59
N TYR A 406 -3.33 -15.70 -9.88
CA TYR A 406 -4.05 -15.54 -8.61
C TYR A 406 -3.25 -16.04 -7.43
N LEU A 407 -3.65 -15.59 -6.26
CA LEU A 407 -3.15 -16.02 -4.96
C LEU A 407 -4.29 -16.57 -4.12
N VAL A 408 -3.99 -17.57 -3.29
CA VAL A 408 -4.81 -17.98 -2.17
C VAL A 408 -4.16 -17.49 -0.89
N GLN A 409 -4.95 -16.85 -0.02
CA GLN A 409 -4.49 -16.29 1.25
C GLN A 409 -5.45 -16.70 2.36
N GLU A 410 -4.90 -17.02 3.54
CA GLU A 410 -5.69 -17.20 4.76
C GLU A 410 -6.23 -15.86 5.29
N ARG A 411 -7.34 -15.99 6.05
CA ARG A 411 -8.02 -14.87 6.72
C ARG A 411 -7.16 -14.27 7.83
#